data_a954e066bfd2f3b702b5a173fb108dd3
#
_entry.id   a954e066bfd2f3b702b5a173fb108dd3
#
_cell.length_a   1.000
_cell.length_b   1.000
_cell.length_c   1.000
_cell.angle_alpha   90.00
_cell.angle_beta   90.00
_cell.angle_gamma   90.00
#
_symmetry.space_group_name_H-M   'P 1'
#
loop_
_entity.id
_entity.type
_entity.pdbx_description
1 polymer ?
#
loop_
_entity_poly.entity_id
_entity_poly.type
_entity_poly.pdbx_seq_one_letter_code
_entity_poly.pdbx_strand_id
1 'polypeptide(L)'
;LLTPFDILREDEPSINKADFYNSYDRIRTVIENDTLRAYVNNYIGLAVRRYEENQRRNRKPIKEKSISKIEKEAFSELVREYPELYDYYIKLREADTDEIRLKCMTELNLQLERLLVSSKNIISIFENSNYQFDEYLSAREEAKQRLKFFKHIIEDCDGYKNLYVKGKQIAKENDLQRLFRFVWYGTNYKVDAEPNNGRGQADFIISMGQKNQSIVEFKLASNSALAHVFTQVKIYEAANCSDGSLIAIFCFSESEYLYSEQIVKAAGYENMIGESIYLIDCRNDNKPSASIA
;
A
#
# COMPACT_ATOMS: atom_id res chain seq x y z
N LEU A 1 -1.51 20.22 16.37
CA LEU A 1 -1.63 19.09 15.44
C LEU A 1 -2.68 19.47 14.39
N LEU A 2 -2.22 19.81 13.18
CA LEU A 2 -3.09 19.91 12.02
C LEU A 2 -3.55 18.50 11.70
N THR A 3 -4.85 18.26 11.69
CA THR A 3 -5.39 16.98 11.23
C THR A 3 -5.24 16.89 9.72
N PRO A 4 -5.16 15.68 9.11
CA PRO A 4 -5.11 15.52 7.66
C PRO A 4 -6.26 16.22 6.91
N PHE A 5 -7.38 16.48 7.60
CA PHE A 5 -8.52 17.23 7.08
C PHE A 5 -8.24 18.74 6.88
N ASP A 6 -7.34 19.32 7.69
CA ASP A 6 -6.99 20.74 7.56
C ASP A 6 -6.05 20.99 6.37
N ILE A 7 -5.37 19.95 5.89
CA ILE A 7 -4.45 20.00 4.73
C ILE A 7 -5.22 19.86 3.39
N LEU A 8 -6.41 19.23 3.41
CA LEU A 8 -7.19 18.91 2.21
C LEU A 8 -8.30 19.93 1.91
N ARG A 9 -8.50 20.94 2.75
CA ARG A 9 -9.44 22.03 2.49
C ARG A 9 -8.67 23.16 1.80
N GLU A 10 -8.91 23.33 0.52
CA GLU A 10 -8.55 24.53 -0.25
C GLU A 10 -9.36 25.77 0.13
N ASP A 11 -10.35 25.63 1.00
CA ASP A 11 -11.15 26.72 1.54
C ASP A 11 -10.45 27.35 2.73
N GLU A 12 -10.58 28.68 2.89
CA GLU A 12 -9.96 29.52 3.91
C GLU A 12 -9.88 28.82 5.28
N PRO A 13 -8.70 28.79 5.90
CA PRO A 13 -8.52 28.11 7.19
C PRO A 13 -9.49 28.70 8.21
N SER A 14 -10.49 27.95 8.59
CA SER A 14 -11.43 28.38 9.62
C SER A 14 -10.65 28.53 10.92
N ILE A 15 -10.45 29.77 11.36
CA ILE A 15 -9.78 30.07 12.63
C ILE A 15 -10.59 29.42 13.75
N ASN A 16 -9.98 28.45 14.43
CA ASN A 16 -10.57 27.88 15.62
C ASN A 16 -10.59 28.96 16.72
N LYS A 17 -11.76 29.52 16.98
CA LYS A 17 -11.93 30.60 17.96
C LYS A 17 -11.36 30.26 19.34
N ALA A 18 -11.51 29.01 19.79
CA ALA A 18 -10.97 28.59 21.09
C ALA A 18 -9.44 28.62 21.11
N ASP A 19 -8.79 28.17 20.03
CA ASP A 19 -7.33 28.16 19.90
C ASP A 19 -6.78 29.59 19.75
N PHE A 20 -7.47 30.44 19.01
CA PHE A 20 -7.14 31.85 18.90
C PHE A 20 -7.14 32.56 20.29
N TYR A 21 -8.21 32.42 21.05
CA TYR A 21 -8.29 33.04 22.41
C TYR A 21 -7.32 32.39 23.41
N ASN A 22 -6.95 31.13 23.23
CA ASN A 22 -5.93 30.50 24.05
C ASN A 22 -4.50 30.97 23.71
N SER A 23 -4.31 31.51 22.53
CA SER A 23 -3.01 32.02 22.05
C SER A 23 -2.80 33.50 22.33
N TYR A 24 -3.68 34.17 23.11
CA TYR A 24 -3.64 35.62 23.35
C TYR A 24 -2.29 36.12 23.87
N ASP A 25 -1.64 35.39 24.76
CA ASP A 25 -0.31 35.72 25.27
C ASP A 25 0.77 35.75 24.19
N ARG A 26 0.75 34.77 23.31
CA ARG A 26 1.71 34.68 22.18
C ARG A 26 1.42 35.76 21.16
N ILE A 27 0.14 36.00 20.83
CA ILE A 27 -0.26 37.04 19.87
C ILE A 27 0.22 38.41 20.39
N ARG A 28 0.02 38.71 21.68
CA ARG A 28 0.42 39.94 22.35
C ARG A 28 1.93 40.23 22.21
N THR A 29 2.78 39.21 22.19
CA THR A 29 4.24 39.37 22.06
C THR A 29 4.70 39.65 20.63
N VAL A 30 3.92 39.25 19.61
CA VAL A 30 4.28 39.39 18.18
C VAL A 30 3.61 40.60 17.51
N ILE A 31 2.83 41.41 18.23
CA ILE A 31 2.27 42.66 17.67
C ILE A 31 3.41 43.61 17.32
N GLU A 32 3.60 43.88 16.04
CA GLU A 32 4.68 44.75 15.52
C GLU A 32 4.39 46.23 15.79
N ASN A 33 3.10 46.63 15.78
CA ASN A 33 2.68 47.98 16.07
C ASN A 33 2.78 48.29 17.56
N ASP A 34 3.78 49.06 17.97
CA ASP A 34 4.04 49.40 19.39
C ASP A 34 2.86 50.08 20.08
N THR A 35 2.14 50.94 19.36
CA THR A 35 0.93 51.63 19.94
C THR A 35 -0.18 50.65 20.21
N LEU A 36 -0.47 49.75 19.26
CA LEU A 36 -1.46 48.70 19.43
C LEU A 36 -1.05 47.72 20.53
N ARG A 37 0.20 47.31 20.57
CA ARG A 37 0.74 46.43 21.62
C ARG A 37 0.60 47.04 23.00
N ALA A 38 0.95 48.30 23.15
CA ALA A 38 0.82 49.01 24.39
C ALA A 38 -0.67 49.13 24.82
N TYR A 39 -1.55 49.42 23.88
CA TYR A 39 -2.98 49.53 24.12
C TYR A 39 -3.56 48.17 24.57
N VAL A 40 -3.30 47.09 23.88
CA VAL A 40 -3.73 45.71 24.20
C VAL A 40 -3.27 45.33 25.61
N ASN A 41 -1.99 45.54 25.91
CA ASN A 41 -1.43 45.22 27.23
C ASN A 41 -2.08 46.03 28.36
N ASN A 42 -2.31 47.34 28.12
CA ASN A 42 -2.94 48.18 29.09
C ASN A 42 -4.42 47.83 29.35
N TYR A 43 -5.17 47.54 28.26
CA TYR A 43 -6.56 47.16 28.35
C TYR A 43 -6.76 45.87 29.18
N ILE A 44 -5.99 44.82 28.85
CA ILE A 44 -6.01 43.56 29.58
C ILE A 44 -5.59 43.77 31.05
N GLY A 45 -4.52 44.53 31.27
CA GLY A 45 -4.05 44.84 32.63
C GLY A 45 -5.08 45.58 33.48
N LEU A 46 -5.85 46.50 32.89
CA LEU A 46 -6.94 47.21 33.57
C LEU A 46 -8.10 46.25 33.93
N ALA A 47 -8.45 45.31 33.03
CA ALA A 47 -9.48 44.30 33.32
C ALA A 47 -9.09 43.42 34.52
N VAL A 48 -7.84 42.95 34.55
CA VAL A 48 -7.32 42.15 35.67
C VAL A 48 -7.31 42.95 36.97
N ARG A 49 -6.82 44.22 36.97
CA ARG A 49 -6.82 45.08 38.17
C ARG A 49 -8.22 45.30 38.72
N ARG A 50 -9.20 45.57 37.87
CA ARG A 50 -10.61 45.72 38.28
C ARG A 50 -11.13 44.45 38.96
N TYR A 51 -10.79 43.29 38.45
CA TYR A 51 -11.14 42.01 39.06
C TYR A 51 -10.49 41.85 40.44
N GLU A 52 -9.19 42.08 40.55
CA GLU A 52 -8.45 41.96 41.81
C GLU A 52 -9.01 42.90 42.90
N GLU A 53 -9.27 44.16 42.53
CA GLU A 53 -9.88 45.15 43.45
C GLU A 53 -11.25 44.69 43.91
N ASN A 54 -12.06 44.13 43.01
CA ASN A 54 -13.40 43.64 43.39
C ASN A 54 -13.31 42.43 44.34
N GLN A 55 -12.35 41.50 44.09
CA GLN A 55 -12.12 40.38 45.00
C GLN A 55 -11.64 40.86 46.39
N ARG A 56 -10.74 41.85 46.45
CA ARG A 56 -10.25 42.45 47.70
C ARG A 56 -11.39 43.11 48.48
N ARG A 57 -12.24 43.88 47.80
CA ARG A 57 -13.43 44.53 48.43
C ARG A 57 -14.37 43.49 49.00
N ASN A 58 -14.57 42.39 48.35
CA ASN A 58 -15.47 41.30 48.75
C ASN A 58 -14.80 40.25 49.67
N ARG A 59 -13.54 40.44 50.07
CA ARG A 59 -12.72 39.49 50.86
C ARG A 59 -12.70 38.09 50.30
N LYS A 60 -12.66 37.96 48.94
CA LYS A 60 -12.63 36.71 48.25
C LYS A 60 -11.19 36.41 47.74
N PRO A 61 -10.76 35.13 47.67
CA PRO A 61 -9.43 34.78 47.14
C PRO A 61 -9.33 35.07 45.65
N ILE A 62 -8.16 35.56 45.21
CA ILE A 62 -7.81 35.74 43.83
C ILE A 62 -7.36 34.38 43.29
N LYS A 63 -8.00 33.87 42.23
CA LYS A 63 -7.69 32.58 41.61
C LYS A 63 -7.06 32.81 40.24
N GLU A 64 -5.92 32.16 39.96
CA GLU A 64 -5.23 32.27 38.67
C GLU A 64 -6.12 31.88 37.49
N LYS A 65 -6.91 30.80 37.59
CA LYS A 65 -7.89 30.41 36.57
C LYS A 65 -8.90 31.51 36.23
N SER A 66 -9.27 32.33 37.22
CA SER A 66 -10.19 33.45 37.01
C SER A 66 -9.50 34.63 36.33
N ILE A 67 -8.21 34.86 36.61
CA ILE A 67 -7.40 35.88 35.93
C ILE A 67 -7.28 35.53 34.45
N SER A 68 -6.84 34.30 34.12
CA SER A 68 -6.73 33.83 32.73
C SER A 68 -8.06 33.94 31.97
N LYS A 69 -9.18 33.68 32.62
CA LYS A 69 -10.50 33.85 32.00
C LYS A 69 -10.78 35.32 31.67
N ILE A 70 -10.48 36.22 32.57
CA ILE A 70 -10.67 37.66 32.38
C ILE A 70 -9.78 38.23 31.30
N GLU A 71 -8.53 37.78 31.24
CA GLU A 71 -7.59 38.16 30.18
C GLU A 71 -8.11 37.74 28.80
N LYS A 72 -8.62 36.50 28.66
CA LYS A 72 -9.22 36.01 27.42
C LYS A 72 -10.51 36.78 27.05
N GLU A 73 -11.36 37.09 28.02
CA GLU A 73 -12.56 37.88 27.78
C GLU A 73 -12.21 39.30 27.31
N ALA A 74 -11.27 39.99 27.99
CA ALA A 74 -10.77 41.29 27.59
C ALA A 74 -10.11 41.27 26.19
N PHE A 75 -9.33 40.24 25.88
CA PHE A 75 -8.75 40.07 24.57
C PHE A 75 -9.84 39.85 23.51
N SER A 76 -10.89 39.10 23.80
CA SER A 76 -11.99 38.86 22.85
C SER A 76 -12.79 40.13 22.54
N GLU A 77 -12.87 41.07 23.47
CA GLU A 77 -13.47 42.41 23.24
C GLU A 77 -12.59 43.23 22.31
N LEU A 78 -11.25 43.24 22.54
CA LEU A 78 -10.29 43.95 21.72
C LEU A 78 -10.28 43.49 20.26
N VAL A 79 -10.44 42.19 19.99
CA VAL A 79 -10.47 41.64 18.63
C VAL A 79 -11.65 42.21 17.82
N ARG A 80 -12.76 42.54 18.45
CA ARG A 80 -13.91 43.18 17.77
C ARG A 80 -13.59 44.60 17.33
N GLU A 81 -12.76 45.31 18.10
CA GLU A 81 -12.34 46.68 17.83
C GLU A 81 -11.11 46.72 16.88
N TYR A 82 -10.23 45.76 17.03
CA TYR A 82 -8.97 45.62 16.26
C TYR A 82 -8.91 44.27 15.54
N PRO A 83 -9.60 44.09 14.39
CA PRO A 83 -9.60 42.81 13.65
C PRO A 83 -8.22 42.38 13.19
N GLU A 84 -7.28 43.30 13.01
CA GLU A 84 -5.87 43.02 12.66
C GLU A 84 -5.14 42.10 13.64
N LEU A 85 -5.68 41.86 14.84
CA LEU A 85 -5.16 40.88 15.79
C LEU A 85 -5.26 39.45 15.25
N TYR A 86 -6.16 39.17 14.28
CA TYR A 86 -6.22 37.90 13.59
C TYR A 86 -5.01 37.71 12.66
N ASP A 87 -4.50 38.76 12.03
CA ASP A 87 -3.36 38.67 11.12
C ASP A 87 -2.09 38.25 11.89
N TYR A 88 -1.90 38.79 13.10
CA TYR A 88 -0.80 38.38 13.97
C TYR A 88 -0.91 36.92 14.41
N TYR A 89 -2.11 36.42 14.63
CA TYR A 89 -2.33 35.00 14.91
C TYR A 89 -2.00 34.11 13.72
N ILE A 90 -2.40 34.51 12.51
CA ILE A 90 -2.08 33.78 11.28
C ILE A 90 -0.57 33.72 11.08
N LYS A 91 0.14 34.84 11.15
CA LYS A 91 1.61 34.88 11.07
C LYS A 91 2.28 33.97 12.10
N LEU A 92 1.77 33.94 13.32
CA LEU A 92 2.30 33.10 14.39
C LEU A 92 2.10 31.61 14.08
N ARG A 93 0.96 31.25 13.49
CA ARG A 93 0.68 29.86 13.08
C ARG A 93 1.49 29.44 11.86
N GLU A 94 1.74 30.35 10.93
CA GLU A 94 2.63 30.10 9.78
C GLU A 94 4.05 29.81 10.26
N ALA A 95 4.58 30.65 11.17
CA ALA A 95 5.91 30.46 11.75
C ALA A 95 6.03 29.10 12.51
N ASP A 96 5.00 28.75 13.33
CA ASP A 96 4.95 27.46 14.01
C ASP A 96 4.95 26.30 13.01
N THR A 97 4.23 26.42 11.89
CA THR A 97 4.13 25.40 10.86
C THR A 97 5.48 25.19 10.16
N ASP A 98 6.17 26.26 9.85
CA ASP A 98 7.48 26.19 9.21
C ASP A 98 8.55 25.57 10.14
N GLU A 99 8.54 25.91 11.42
CA GLU A 99 9.44 25.30 12.40
C GLU A 99 9.17 23.77 12.55
N ILE A 100 7.90 23.39 12.63
CA ILE A 100 7.50 21.97 12.70
C ILE A 100 7.91 21.26 11.41
N ARG A 101 7.68 21.86 10.24
CA ARG A 101 8.06 21.30 8.94
C ARG A 101 9.57 21.11 8.86
N LEU A 102 10.36 22.09 9.29
CA LEU A 102 11.82 22.01 9.30
C LEU A 102 12.30 20.89 10.24
N LYS A 103 11.74 20.77 11.44
CA LYS A 103 12.05 19.69 12.39
C LYS A 103 11.73 18.31 11.81
N CYS A 104 10.54 18.17 11.19
CA CYS A 104 10.15 16.91 10.54
C CYS A 104 11.08 16.54 9.38
N MET A 105 11.47 17.51 8.54
CA MET A 105 12.41 17.27 7.44
C MET A 105 13.79 16.88 7.94
N THR A 106 14.29 17.52 9.00
CA THR A 106 15.57 17.19 9.60
C THR A 106 15.57 15.77 10.17
N GLU A 107 14.52 15.40 10.91
CA GLU A 107 14.35 14.05 11.46
C GLU A 107 14.24 12.99 10.35
N LEU A 108 13.46 13.28 9.29
CA LEU A 108 13.32 12.38 8.13
C LEU A 108 14.67 12.17 7.43
N ASN A 109 15.44 13.23 7.20
CA ASN A 109 16.76 13.14 6.57
C ASN A 109 17.72 12.29 7.44
N LEU A 110 17.68 12.48 8.76
CA LEU A 110 18.51 11.69 9.69
C LEU A 110 18.14 10.21 9.69
N GLN A 111 16.84 9.88 9.57
CA GLN A 111 16.36 8.50 9.43
C GLN A 111 16.77 7.89 8.09
N LEU A 112 16.67 8.66 7.00
CA LEU A 112 17.12 8.22 5.66
C LEU A 112 18.62 7.96 5.63
N GLU A 113 19.44 8.83 6.23
CA GLU A 113 20.89 8.59 6.34
C GLU A 113 21.20 7.30 7.14
N ARG A 114 20.52 7.06 8.26
CA ARG A 114 20.67 5.81 9.03
C ARG A 114 20.30 4.59 8.22
N LEU A 115 19.20 4.64 7.46
CA LEU A 115 18.78 3.56 6.55
C LEU A 115 19.81 3.32 5.45
N LEU A 116 20.34 4.38 4.84
CA LEU A 116 21.40 4.27 3.83
C LEU A 116 22.67 3.65 4.36
N VAL A 117 23.11 4.02 5.57
CA VAL A 117 24.27 3.41 6.22
C VAL A 117 24.00 1.94 6.53
N SER A 118 22.82 1.61 7.08
CA SER A 118 22.43 0.24 7.36
C SER A 118 22.37 -0.61 6.10
N SER A 119 21.79 -0.09 5.01
CA SER A 119 21.71 -0.81 3.74
C SER A 119 23.09 -1.07 3.13
N LYS A 120 24.00 -0.09 3.18
CA LYS A 120 25.40 -0.27 2.75
C LYS A 120 26.10 -1.35 3.56
N ASN A 121 25.92 -1.38 4.88
CA ASN A 121 26.48 -2.42 5.74
C ASN A 121 25.91 -3.80 5.40
N ILE A 122 24.62 -3.91 5.16
CA ILE A 122 23.96 -5.16 4.74
C ILE A 122 24.51 -5.61 3.39
N ILE A 123 24.60 -4.72 2.40
CA ILE A 123 25.17 -5.02 1.08
C ILE A 123 26.62 -5.52 1.23
N SER A 124 27.45 -4.85 2.03
CA SER A 124 28.83 -5.28 2.23
C SER A 124 28.95 -6.66 2.91
N ILE A 125 28.03 -7.00 3.82
CA ILE A 125 27.94 -8.34 4.41
C ILE A 125 27.60 -9.38 3.34
N PHE A 126 26.66 -9.09 2.44
CA PHE A 126 26.30 -9.99 1.35
C PHE A 126 27.43 -10.13 0.32
N GLU A 127 28.08 -9.04 -0.07
CA GLU A 127 29.24 -9.08 -0.98
C GLU A 127 30.38 -9.92 -0.41
N ASN A 128 30.64 -9.82 0.91
CA ASN A 128 31.68 -10.58 1.58
C ASN A 128 31.30 -12.06 1.86
N SER A 129 30.01 -12.41 1.81
CA SER A 129 29.53 -13.76 2.10
C SER A 129 29.41 -14.67 0.90
N ASN A 130 29.86 -14.25 -0.30
CA ASN A 130 29.61 -14.94 -1.59
C ASN A 130 28.12 -15.20 -1.90
N TYR A 131 27.21 -14.51 -1.23
CA TYR A 131 25.81 -14.47 -1.61
C TYR A 131 25.71 -13.60 -2.88
N GLN A 132 25.62 -14.24 -4.03
CA GLN A 132 25.14 -13.57 -5.21
C GLN A 132 23.64 -13.32 -4.98
N PHE A 133 23.23 -12.03 -4.91
CA PHE A 133 21.86 -11.71 -5.24
C PHE A 133 21.70 -12.14 -6.70
N ASP A 134 20.96 -13.19 -6.94
CA ASP A 134 20.53 -13.50 -8.29
C ASP A 134 19.91 -12.21 -8.84
N GLU A 135 20.44 -11.77 -9.97
CA GLU A 135 19.79 -10.73 -10.78
C GLU A 135 18.30 -11.05 -10.77
N TYR A 136 17.46 -10.03 -10.60
CA TYR A 136 16.01 -10.22 -10.62
C TYR A 136 15.66 -11.24 -11.71
N LEU A 137 15.06 -12.35 -11.32
CA LEU A 137 14.65 -13.39 -12.23
C LEU A 137 13.89 -12.76 -13.39
N SER A 138 14.03 -13.30 -14.60
CA SER A 138 13.18 -12.86 -15.69
C SER A 138 11.70 -13.10 -15.29
N ALA A 139 10.77 -12.34 -15.85
CA ALA A 139 9.34 -12.55 -15.58
C ALA A 139 8.92 -13.99 -15.86
N ARG A 140 9.58 -14.64 -16.83
CA ARG A 140 9.38 -16.05 -17.17
C ARG A 140 9.87 -16.98 -16.05
N GLU A 141 11.07 -16.78 -15.53
CA GLU A 141 11.61 -17.63 -14.46
C GLU A 141 10.84 -17.44 -13.15
N GLU A 142 10.45 -16.22 -12.80
CA GLU A 142 9.59 -15.96 -11.65
C GLU A 142 8.23 -16.67 -11.83
N ALA A 143 7.58 -16.52 -12.98
CA ALA A 143 6.33 -17.19 -13.27
C ALA A 143 6.47 -18.72 -13.21
N LYS A 144 7.59 -19.26 -13.68
CA LYS A 144 7.91 -20.69 -13.61
C LYS A 144 8.02 -21.17 -12.16
N GLN A 145 8.73 -20.43 -11.30
CA GLN A 145 8.86 -20.78 -9.88
C GLN A 145 7.50 -20.72 -9.16
N ARG A 146 6.71 -19.68 -9.42
CA ARG A 146 5.36 -19.53 -8.85
C ARG A 146 4.42 -20.64 -9.31
N LEU A 147 4.51 -21.04 -10.55
CA LEU A 147 3.70 -22.14 -11.09
C LEU A 147 4.13 -23.50 -10.52
N LYS A 148 5.43 -23.76 -10.36
CA LYS A 148 5.94 -24.94 -9.65
C LYS A 148 5.45 -24.98 -8.19
N PHE A 149 5.50 -23.85 -7.50
CA PHE A 149 5.00 -23.73 -6.14
C PHE A 149 3.48 -24.00 -6.06
N PHE A 150 2.73 -23.44 -7.01
CA PHE A 150 1.28 -23.67 -7.09
C PHE A 150 0.94 -25.13 -7.35
N LYS A 151 1.69 -25.79 -8.26
CA LYS A 151 1.60 -27.24 -8.51
C LYS A 151 1.88 -28.03 -7.22
N HIS A 152 2.96 -27.71 -6.52
CA HIS A 152 3.32 -28.36 -5.25
C HIS A 152 2.22 -28.20 -4.17
N ILE A 153 1.65 -27.01 -4.03
CA ILE A 153 0.53 -26.79 -3.10
C ILE A 153 -0.66 -27.71 -3.43
N ILE A 154 -0.99 -27.85 -4.73
CA ILE A 154 -2.13 -28.65 -5.16
C ILE A 154 -1.85 -30.14 -4.95
N GLU A 155 -0.67 -30.61 -5.39
CA GLU A 155 -0.37 -32.04 -5.41
C GLU A 155 0.05 -32.59 -4.05
N ASP A 156 0.85 -31.83 -3.28
CA ASP A 156 1.55 -32.33 -2.10
C ASP A 156 1.07 -31.71 -0.78
N CYS A 157 0.41 -30.53 -0.82
CA CYS A 157 0.01 -29.77 0.37
C CYS A 157 -1.51 -29.65 0.55
N ASP A 158 -2.28 -30.66 0.14
CA ASP A 158 -3.75 -30.68 0.28
C ASP A 158 -4.50 -29.59 -0.48
N GLY A 159 -3.82 -28.76 -1.29
CA GLY A 159 -4.43 -27.65 -2.04
C GLY A 159 -5.51 -28.12 -3.02
N TYR A 160 -5.44 -29.37 -3.50
CA TYR A 160 -6.48 -29.96 -4.33
C TYR A 160 -7.88 -29.91 -3.68
N LYS A 161 -7.97 -29.94 -2.35
CA LYS A 161 -9.26 -29.90 -1.63
C LYS A 161 -10.06 -28.62 -1.94
N ASN A 162 -9.36 -27.51 -2.23
CA ASN A 162 -9.98 -26.25 -2.60
C ASN A 162 -10.56 -26.26 -4.04
N LEU A 163 -10.21 -27.30 -4.82
CA LEU A 163 -10.69 -27.47 -6.19
C LEU A 163 -11.99 -28.29 -6.26
N TYR A 164 -12.54 -28.67 -5.09
CA TYR A 164 -13.79 -29.41 -4.99
C TYR A 164 -14.79 -28.64 -4.13
N VAL A 165 -15.94 -28.32 -4.72
CA VAL A 165 -17.05 -27.65 -4.03
C VAL A 165 -18.18 -28.66 -3.85
N LYS A 166 -18.51 -28.97 -2.59
CA LYS A 166 -19.53 -30.00 -2.24
C LYS A 166 -19.26 -31.35 -2.94
N GLY A 167 -18.00 -31.76 -3.00
CA GLY A 167 -17.56 -33.03 -3.60
C GLY A 167 -17.52 -33.03 -5.13
N LYS A 168 -17.82 -31.92 -5.79
CA LYS A 168 -17.72 -31.77 -7.24
C LYS A 168 -16.50 -30.92 -7.60
N GLN A 169 -15.73 -31.33 -8.59
CA GLN A 169 -14.63 -30.55 -9.12
C GLN A 169 -15.11 -29.18 -9.65
N ILE A 170 -14.26 -28.18 -9.61
CA ILE A 170 -14.53 -26.88 -10.24
C ILE A 170 -14.71 -27.04 -11.75
N ALA A 171 -15.62 -26.25 -12.32
CA ALA A 171 -15.98 -26.37 -13.74
C ALA A 171 -15.37 -25.26 -14.61
N LYS A 172 -14.71 -24.26 -14.01
CA LYS A 172 -14.24 -23.06 -14.71
C LYS A 172 -12.78 -22.76 -14.43
N GLU A 173 -12.04 -22.44 -15.48
CA GLU A 173 -10.64 -22.00 -15.40
C GLU A 173 -10.46 -20.76 -14.51
N ASN A 174 -11.46 -19.85 -14.48
CA ASN A 174 -11.45 -18.65 -13.64
C ASN A 174 -11.30 -18.94 -12.13
N ASP A 175 -11.74 -20.10 -11.64
CA ASP A 175 -11.60 -20.46 -10.24
C ASP A 175 -10.13 -20.80 -9.92
N LEU A 176 -9.44 -21.45 -10.85
CA LEU A 176 -8.00 -21.70 -10.77
C LEU A 176 -7.19 -20.40 -10.84
N GLN A 177 -7.58 -19.49 -11.74
CA GLN A 177 -6.93 -18.19 -11.89
C GLN A 177 -7.02 -17.38 -10.59
N ARG A 178 -8.19 -17.41 -9.91
CA ARG A 178 -8.35 -16.73 -8.60
C ARG A 178 -7.41 -17.28 -7.54
N LEU A 179 -7.23 -18.60 -7.47
CA LEU A 179 -6.30 -19.24 -6.54
C LEU A 179 -4.85 -18.92 -6.88
N PHE A 180 -4.48 -18.91 -8.16
CA PHE A 180 -3.13 -18.58 -8.59
C PHE A 180 -2.72 -17.15 -8.25
N ARG A 181 -3.66 -16.20 -8.16
CA ARG A 181 -3.36 -14.83 -7.72
C ARG A 181 -2.76 -14.78 -6.31
N PHE A 182 -3.10 -15.71 -5.43
CA PHE A 182 -2.55 -15.73 -4.07
C PHE A 182 -1.05 -16.00 -4.03
N VAL A 183 -0.50 -16.77 -4.99
CA VAL A 183 0.93 -17.06 -5.01
C VAL A 183 1.79 -15.87 -5.44
N TRP A 184 1.15 -14.78 -5.89
CA TRP A 184 1.81 -13.55 -6.30
C TRP A 184 1.84 -12.47 -5.21
N TYR A 185 1.40 -12.80 -4.00
CA TYR A 185 1.50 -11.86 -2.89
C TYR A 185 2.96 -11.53 -2.58
N GLY A 186 3.25 -10.23 -2.37
CA GLY A 186 4.58 -9.76 -2.01
C GLY A 186 5.61 -9.79 -3.15
N THR A 187 5.18 -9.87 -4.40
CA THR A 187 6.06 -9.81 -5.58
C THR A 187 6.28 -8.38 -6.08
N ASN A 188 7.44 -8.16 -6.72
CA ASN A 188 7.75 -6.92 -7.43
C ASN A 188 7.28 -6.93 -8.90
N TYR A 189 6.74 -8.06 -9.37
CA TYR A 189 6.24 -8.20 -10.72
C TYR A 189 4.80 -7.71 -10.81
N LYS A 190 4.48 -7.06 -11.93
CA LYS A 190 3.11 -6.73 -12.28
C LYS A 190 2.43 -8.00 -12.80
N VAL A 191 1.26 -8.31 -12.28
CA VAL A 191 0.45 -9.48 -12.64
C VAL A 191 -0.88 -8.98 -13.19
N ASP A 192 -1.01 -8.96 -14.50
CA ASP A 192 -2.26 -8.61 -15.19
C ASP A 192 -3.04 -9.90 -15.49
N ALA A 193 -4.26 -9.98 -14.99
CA ALA A 193 -5.15 -11.10 -15.27
C ALA A 193 -6.15 -10.71 -16.37
N GLU A 194 -6.41 -11.64 -17.28
CA GLU A 194 -7.32 -11.48 -18.41
C GLU A 194 -7.04 -10.23 -19.28
N PRO A 195 -5.77 -9.87 -19.55
CA PRO A 195 -5.48 -8.72 -20.37
C PRO A 195 -5.89 -8.99 -21.83
N ASN A 196 -6.61 -8.04 -22.42
CA ASN A 196 -7.01 -8.11 -23.83
C ASN A 196 -6.16 -7.15 -24.68
N ASN A 197 -5.19 -7.70 -25.41
CA ASN A 197 -4.31 -6.91 -26.27
C ASN A 197 -4.73 -6.97 -27.75
N GLY A 198 -6.01 -7.13 -28.02
CA GLY A 198 -6.60 -7.06 -29.38
C GLY A 198 -6.60 -8.35 -30.16
N ARG A 199 -5.98 -9.45 -29.66
CA ARG A 199 -5.97 -10.79 -30.30
C ARG A 199 -6.51 -11.90 -29.41
N GLY A 200 -7.31 -11.54 -28.40
CA GLY A 200 -7.86 -12.42 -27.39
C GLY A 200 -7.33 -12.09 -25.99
N GLN A 201 -7.87 -12.78 -24.99
CA GLN A 201 -7.48 -12.64 -23.58
C GLN A 201 -6.50 -13.77 -23.23
N ALA A 202 -5.32 -13.42 -22.76
CA ALA A 202 -4.46 -14.35 -22.04
C ALA A 202 -4.93 -14.45 -20.58
N ASP A 203 -4.69 -15.57 -19.92
CA ASP A 203 -5.09 -15.72 -18.52
C ASP A 203 -4.28 -14.81 -17.61
N PHE A 204 -2.94 -14.77 -17.79
CA PHE A 204 -2.06 -13.84 -17.06
C PHE A 204 -0.94 -13.33 -17.96
N ILE A 205 -0.59 -12.07 -17.78
CA ILE A 205 0.68 -11.49 -18.22
C ILE A 205 1.46 -11.07 -16.97
N ILE A 206 2.63 -11.63 -16.82
CA ILE A 206 3.58 -11.30 -15.75
C ILE A 206 4.63 -10.39 -16.34
N SER A 207 4.90 -9.24 -15.74
CA SER A 207 5.86 -8.30 -16.30
C SER A 207 6.70 -7.59 -15.24
N MET A 208 7.94 -7.28 -15.65
CA MET A 208 8.85 -6.40 -14.93
C MET A 208 9.42 -5.40 -15.95
N GLY A 209 8.65 -4.35 -16.22
CA GLY A 209 8.90 -3.40 -17.32
C GLY A 209 8.39 -3.90 -18.67
N GLN A 210 8.61 -3.11 -19.72
CA GLN A 210 8.01 -3.37 -21.05
C GLN A 210 8.61 -4.56 -21.83
N LYS A 211 9.87 -4.89 -21.57
CA LYS A 211 10.60 -5.91 -22.36
C LYS A 211 10.70 -7.27 -21.65
N ASN A 212 10.44 -7.31 -20.35
CA ASN A 212 10.54 -8.51 -19.54
C ASN A 212 9.13 -8.97 -19.20
N GLN A 213 8.52 -9.76 -20.08
CA GLN A 213 7.14 -10.23 -19.96
C GLN A 213 7.03 -11.72 -20.22
N SER A 214 6.15 -12.41 -19.52
CA SER A 214 5.80 -13.81 -19.73
C SER A 214 4.29 -14.00 -19.63
N ILE A 215 3.80 -14.96 -20.38
CA ILE A 215 2.39 -15.34 -20.41
C ILE A 215 2.20 -16.64 -19.64
N VAL A 216 1.14 -16.72 -18.85
CA VAL A 216 0.72 -17.98 -18.21
C VAL A 216 -0.69 -18.27 -18.65
N GLU A 217 -0.91 -19.44 -19.22
CA GLU A 217 -2.19 -19.89 -19.73
C GLU A 217 -2.65 -21.13 -18.97
N PHE A 218 -3.91 -21.15 -18.55
CA PHE A 218 -4.53 -22.24 -17.79
C PHE A 218 -5.52 -22.99 -18.67
N LYS A 219 -5.53 -24.30 -18.56
CA LYS A 219 -6.54 -25.14 -19.23
C LYS A 219 -7.01 -26.26 -18.31
N LEU A 220 -8.28 -26.52 -18.32
CA LEU A 220 -8.83 -27.77 -17.80
C LEU A 220 -8.57 -28.88 -18.82
N ALA A 221 -8.12 -30.03 -18.35
CA ALA A 221 -7.89 -31.20 -19.23
C ALA A 221 -9.19 -31.67 -19.92
N SER A 222 -10.34 -31.44 -19.28
CA SER A 222 -11.67 -31.72 -19.84
C SER A 222 -12.10 -30.75 -20.97
N ASN A 223 -11.32 -29.69 -21.22
CA ASN A 223 -11.64 -28.74 -22.28
C ASN A 223 -11.42 -29.40 -23.66
N SER A 224 -12.49 -29.48 -24.47
CA SER A 224 -12.44 -30.07 -25.80
C SER A 224 -11.48 -29.35 -26.75
N ALA A 225 -11.14 -28.10 -26.49
CA ALA A 225 -10.23 -27.28 -27.27
C ALA A 225 -8.80 -27.28 -26.69
N LEU A 226 -8.43 -28.24 -25.83
CA LEU A 226 -7.12 -28.30 -25.15
C LEU A 226 -5.95 -28.16 -26.15
N ALA A 227 -6.00 -28.83 -27.26
CA ALA A 227 -4.93 -28.77 -28.28
C ALA A 227 -4.73 -27.37 -28.87
N HIS A 228 -5.73 -26.52 -28.84
CA HIS A 228 -5.64 -25.16 -29.39
C HIS A 228 -4.78 -24.24 -28.51
N VAL A 229 -4.52 -24.59 -27.24
CA VAL A 229 -3.69 -23.78 -26.32
C VAL A 229 -2.31 -23.50 -26.91
N PHE A 230 -1.71 -24.47 -27.60
CA PHE A 230 -0.38 -24.30 -28.19
C PHE A 230 -0.36 -23.27 -29.33
N THR A 231 -1.44 -23.11 -30.05
CA THR A 231 -1.60 -22.07 -31.08
C THR A 231 -1.91 -20.72 -30.45
N GLN A 232 -2.80 -20.70 -29.47
CA GLN A 232 -3.18 -19.48 -28.75
C GLN A 232 -1.95 -18.80 -28.12
N VAL A 233 -1.12 -19.56 -27.42
CA VAL A 233 0.06 -19.06 -26.75
C VAL A 233 1.04 -18.40 -27.73
N LYS A 234 1.30 -19.01 -28.89
CA LYS A 234 2.16 -18.41 -29.93
C LYS A 234 1.63 -17.07 -30.46
N ILE A 235 0.29 -16.95 -30.60
CA ILE A 235 -0.34 -15.70 -31.01
C ILE A 235 -0.17 -14.63 -29.93
N TYR A 236 -0.31 -15.00 -28.66
CA TYR A 236 -0.15 -14.09 -27.54
C TYR A 236 1.31 -13.66 -27.34
N GLU A 237 2.27 -14.58 -27.47
CA GLU A 237 3.70 -14.28 -27.44
C GLU A 237 4.07 -13.23 -28.49
N ALA A 238 3.63 -13.42 -29.72
CA ALA A 238 3.87 -12.48 -30.81
C ALA A 238 3.20 -11.11 -30.58
N ALA A 239 2.00 -11.09 -29.96
CA ALA A 239 1.27 -9.86 -29.71
C ALA A 239 1.85 -9.04 -28.54
N ASN A 240 2.48 -9.68 -27.56
CA ASN A 240 2.96 -9.05 -26.33
C ASN A 240 4.49 -8.91 -26.30
N CYS A 241 5.21 -9.32 -27.33
CA CYS A 241 6.68 -9.33 -27.31
C CYS A 241 7.23 -10.05 -26.07
N SER A 242 6.59 -11.16 -25.67
CA SER A 242 6.94 -11.87 -24.43
C SER A 242 8.16 -12.77 -24.64
N ASP A 243 8.93 -12.99 -23.58
CA ASP A 243 10.11 -13.88 -23.56
C ASP A 243 9.73 -15.38 -23.52
N GLY A 244 8.45 -15.67 -23.73
CA GLY A 244 7.89 -17.02 -23.76
C GLY A 244 6.69 -17.15 -22.82
N SER A 245 6.08 -18.33 -22.89
CA SER A 245 4.85 -18.65 -22.18
C SER A 245 5.00 -19.89 -21.32
N LEU A 246 4.11 -20.00 -20.35
CA LEU A 246 3.92 -21.19 -19.52
C LEU A 246 2.46 -21.66 -19.66
N ILE A 247 2.29 -22.96 -19.75
CA ILE A 247 0.95 -23.59 -19.86
C ILE A 247 0.76 -24.51 -18.66
N ALA A 248 -0.36 -24.35 -17.96
CA ALA A 248 -0.77 -25.24 -16.88
C ALA A 248 -2.06 -25.96 -17.25
N ILE A 249 -2.01 -27.29 -17.27
CA ILE A 249 -3.14 -28.17 -17.59
C ILE A 249 -3.56 -28.89 -16.30
N PHE A 250 -4.79 -28.69 -15.86
CA PHE A 250 -5.32 -29.22 -14.62
C PHE A 250 -6.14 -30.49 -14.89
N CYS A 251 -5.70 -31.59 -14.29
CA CYS A 251 -6.24 -32.94 -14.53
C CYS A 251 -6.95 -33.45 -13.26
N PHE A 252 -8.23 -33.76 -13.35
CA PHE A 252 -9.05 -34.23 -12.24
C PHE A 252 -9.29 -35.75 -12.26
N SER A 253 -8.79 -36.46 -13.26
CA SER A 253 -8.80 -37.92 -13.36
C SER A 253 -7.51 -38.42 -14.02
N GLU A 254 -7.22 -39.71 -13.81
CA GLU A 254 -6.08 -40.36 -14.49
C GLU A 254 -6.20 -40.34 -16.01
N SER A 255 -7.41 -40.54 -16.51
CA SER A 255 -7.69 -40.47 -17.94
C SER A 255 -7.43 -39.08 -18.53
N GLU A 256 -7.79 -38.00 -17.79
CA GLU A 256 -7.46 -36.64 -18.19
C GLU A 256 -5.95 -36.37 -18.17
N TYR A 257 -5.23 -36.90 -17.19
CA TYR A 257 -3.78 -36.74 -17.13
C TYR A 257 -3.08 -37.42 -18.32
N LEU A 258 -3.40 -38.68 -18.59
CA LEU A 258 -2.86 -39.45 -19.70
C LEU A 258 -3.25 -38.84 -21.06
N TYR A 259 -4.49 -38.37 -21.19
CA TYR A 259 -4.95 -37.67 -22.40
C TYR A 259 -4.17 -36.39 -22.64
N SER A 260 -4.00 -35.55 -21.59
CA SER A 260 -3.22 -34.32 -21.68
C SER A 260 -1.76 -34.58 -22.11
N GLU A 261 -1.13 -35.62 -21.56
CA GLU A 261 0.21 -36.02 -21.93
C GLU A 261 0.28 -36.41 -23.41
N GLN A 262 -0.69 -37.18 -23.90
CA GLN A 262 -0.77 -37.58 -25.33
C GLN A 262 -0.94 -36.36 -26.25
N ILE A 263 -1.80 -35.37 -25.88
CA ILE A 263 -1.98 -34.16 -26.66
C ILE A 263 -0.69 -33.32 -26.72
N VAL A 264 0.04 -33.18 -25.60
CA VAL A 264 1.33 -32.47 -25.54
C VAL A 264 2.34 -33.16 -26.45
N LYS A 265 2.43 -34.51 -26.42
CA LYS A 265 3.32 -35.32 -27.30
C LYS A 265 2.92 -35.18 -28.75
N ALA A 266 1.66 -35.29 -29.09
CA ALA A 266 1.17 -35.14 -30.45
C ALA A 266 1.44 -33.77 -31.04
N ALA A 267 1.47 -32.73 -30.19
CA ALA A 267 1.84 -31.37 -30.58
C ALA A 267 3.38 -31.16 -30.72
N GLY A 268 4.21 -32.17 -30.39
CA GLY A 268 5.66 -32.07 -30.46
C GLY A 268 6.34 -31.35 -29.30
N TYR A 269 5.65 -31.22 -28.14
CA TYR A 269 6.13 -30.49 -26.97
C TYR A 269 6.49 -31.39 -25.79
N GLU A 270 6.74 -32.67 -25.99
CA GLU A 270 7.07 -33.62 -24.91
C GLU A 270 8.22 -33.12 -24.01
N ASN A 271 9.28 -32.61 -24.61
CA ASN A 271 10.45 -32.09 -23.90
C ASN A 271 10.19 -30.81 -23.11
N MET A 272 9.01 -30.21 -23.27
CA MET A 272 8.61 -28.99 -22.55
C MET A 272 7.82 -29.29 -21.28
N ILE A 273 7.48 -30.56 -21.04
CA ILE A 273 6.80 -30.96 -19.78
C ILE A 273 7.76 -30.77 -18.61
N GLY A 274 7.33 -30.00 -17.61
CA GLY A 274 8.14 -29.59 -16.45
C GLY A 274 9.00 -28.36 -16.68
N GLU A 275 9.10 -27.85 -17.90
CA GLU A 275 9.83 -26.64 -18.25
C GLU A 275 8.91 -25.46 -18.58
N SER A 276 8.02 -25.61 -19.54
CA SER A 276 7.03 -24.60 -19.92
C SER A 276 5.59 -25.11 -19.96
N ILE A 277 5.41 -26.44 -19.89
CA ILE A 277 4.10 -27.08 -19.80
C ILE A 277 4.04 -27.90 -18.52
N TYR A 278 3.05 -27.61 -17.69
CA TYR A 278 2.85 -28.25 -16.39
C TYR A 278 1.53 -29.01 -16.39
N LEU A 279 1.60 -30.34 -16.29
CA LEU A 279 0.44 -31.16 -15.96
C LEU A 279 0.29 -31.16 -14.45
N ILE A 280 -0.85 -30.70 -13.97
CA ILE A 280 -1.14 -30.57 -12.53
C ILE A 280 -2.19 -31.60 -12.13
N ASP A 281 -1.79 -32.52 -11.27
CA ASP A 281 -2.66 -33.59 -10.77
C ASP A 281 -3.55 -33.05 -9.65
N CYS A 282 -4.80 -32.78 -9.99
CA CYS A 282 -5.83 -32.28 -9.09
C CYS A 282 -6.73 -33.38 -8.48
N ARG A 283 -6.39 -34.66 -8.70
CA ARG A 283 -7.19 -35.80 -8.22
C ARG A 283 -7.26 -35.82 -6.68
N ASN A 284 -8.37 -36.31 -6.16
CA ASN A 284 -8.61 -36.48 -4.72
C ASN A 284 -8.57 -37.94 -4.26
N ASP A 285 -8.43 -38.88 -5.21
CA ASP A 285 -8.46 -40.33 -4.98
C ASP A 285 -7.06 -40.97 -4.88
N ASN A 286 -6.00 -40.24 -5.22
CA ASN A 286 -4.62 -40.72 -5.23
C ASN A 286 -3.71 -40.01 -4.21
N LYS A 287 -4.28 -39.35 -3.22
CA LYS A 287 -3.55 -38.60 -2.17
C LYS A 287 -3.71 -39.28 -0.82
N PRO A 288 -2.87 -40.29 -0.45
CA PRO A 288 -2.99 -41.01 0.81
C PRO A 288 -2.75 -40.07 1.98
N SER A 289 -3.62 -40.17 3.01
CA SER A 289 -3.41 -39.46 4.26
C SER A 289 -2.44 -40.27 5.15
N ALA A 290 -1.44 -39.61 5.70
CA ALA A 290 -0.50 -40.21 6.65
C ALA A 290 -1.19 -40.79 7.91
N SER A 291 -2.43 -40.36 8.19
CA SER A 291 -3.23 -40.87 9.30
C SER A 291 -3.97 -42.18 8.98
N ILE A 292 -3.92 -42.68 7.74
CA ILE A 292 -4.60 -43.88 7.26
C ILE A 292 -3.60 -44.92 6.73
N ALA A 293 -2.31 -44.56 6.67
CA ALA A 293 -1.22 -45.42 6.17
C ALA A 293 -0.76 -46.43 7.22
#